data_ea08f1e708684c223a2d45a8c25d2e31
#
_entry.id   ea08f1e708684c223a2d45a8c25d2e31
#
_cell.length_a   1.000
_cell.length_b   1.000
_cell.length_c   1.000
_cell.angle_alpha   90.00
_cell.angle_beta   90.00
_cell.angle_gamma   90.00
#
_symmetry.space_group_name_H-M   'P 1'
#
loop_
_entity.id
_entity.type
_entity.pdbx_description
1 polymer ?
#
loop_
_entity_poly.entity_id
_entity_poly.type
_entity_poly.pdbx_seq_one_letter_code
_entity_poly.pdbx_strand_id
1 'polypeptide(L)'
;MVDGAMRSGILSKVKRIVIKIGSGVLTCGDNGLNKPLMGSIAAQVAELRASGRQVIIVSSGAVAAGRKELGIDGRPRSIPQKQAAAAIGQSRLMHAYEEAFDPFGHKVAQILLTRDDLAHRGRFLNARATLDTLLSFGVIPIINENDTVVFDEIKFGDNDSLSALVTNLAEANLLVILTDIDGFYEADPRTNPDARLIPLVRQITREMERAAGGSGSTVGTGGMVTKLAAAKKAGQFGVPTLMLNGRNPSLLAEAFAGREVGTLFLPGKESLNRRKHWIAHTLRPSGKIIVDDGARTVLARQGKSLLPSGVVRVEGKFDRGACVRICGTDGVEMARGLVDYSNDEITRILGHRSGEIEAILGYKYGDEIIHRDNLVVL
;
A
#
# COMPACT_ATOMS: atom_id res chain seq x y z
N MET A 1 15.23 26.61 -1.86
CA MET A 1 13.88 27.20 -1.67
C MET A 1 12.79 26.55 -2.52
N VAL A 2 13.00 26.23 -3.81
CA VAL A 2 11.99 25.60 -4.68
C VAL A 2 11.63 24.18 -4.24
N ASP A 3 12.60 23.39 -3.80
CA ASP A 3 12.41 21.98 -3.40
C ASP A 3 11.68 21.86 -2.05
N GLY A 4 11.93 22.76 -1.10
CA GLY A 4 11.22 22.80 0.17
C GLY A 4 9.74 23.16 0.02
N ALA A 5 9.42 24.15 -0.84
CA ALA A 5 8.04 24.52 -1.14
C ALA A 5 7.28 23.38 -1.86
N MET A 6 7.94 22.66 -2.79
CA MET A 6 7.36 21.49 -3.45
C MET A 6 7.07 20.37 -2.45
N ARG A 7 8.03 20.05 -1.58
CA ARG A 7 7.90 19.03 -0.53
C ARG A 7 6.72 19.33 0.40
N SER A 8 6.67 20.55 0.94
CA SER A 8 5.57 21.00 1.81
C SER A 8 4.22 20.94 1.08
N GLY A 9 4.17 21.35 -0.19
CA GLY A 9 2.96 21.27 -1.01
C GLY A 9 2.47 19.85 -1.29
N ILE A 10 3.37 18.85 -1.33
CA ILE A 10 3.00 17.44 -1.45
C ILE A 10 2.45 16.93 -0.11
N LEU A 11 3.20 17.12 0.98
CA LEU A 11 2.86 16.57 2.30
C LEU A 11 1.57 17.18 2.88
N SER A 12 1.27 18.46 2.61
CA SER A 12 0.04 19.11 3.05
C SER A 12 -1.24 18.50 2.44
N LYS A 13 -1.16 17.91 1.24
CA LYS A 13 -2.29 17.30 0.53
C LYS A 13 -2.53 15.83 0.89
N VAL A 14 -1.64 15.23 1.69
CA VAL A 14 -1.71 13.82 2.05
C VAL A 14 -2.87 13.58 3.00
N LYS A 15 -3.75 12.63 2.64
CA LYS A 15 -4.91 12.20 3.44
C LYS A 15 -4.76 10.79 3.99
N ARG A 16 -4.15 9.87 3.23
CA ARG A 16 -3.97 8.47 3.62
C ARG A 16 -2.50 8.10 3.48
N ILE A 17 -1.92 7.55 4.55
CA ILE A 17 -0.50 7.27 4.67
C ILE A 17 -0.30 5.78 4.96
N VAL A 18 0.62 5.15 4.25
CA VAL A 18 1.19 3.86 4.65
C VAL A 18 2.53 4.11 5.31
N ILE A 19 2.70 3.68 6.56
CA ILE A 19 3.96 3.77 7.30
C ILE A 19 4.56 2.38 7.43
N LYS A 20 5.67 2.13 6.76
CA LYS A 20 6.44 0.90 6.90
C LYS A 20 7.48 1.06 8.00
N ILE A 21 7.49 0.13 8.95
CA ILE A 21 8.44 0.14 10.06
C ILE A 21 9.35 -1.09 9.95
N GLY A 22 10.66 -0.85 9.79
CA GLY A 22 11.66 -1.90 9.64
C GLY A 22 11.95 -2.64 10.95
N SER A 23 12.42 -3.90 10.86
CA SER A 23 12.83 -4.67 12.04
C SER A 23 13.93 -3.99 12.83
N GLY A 24 14.90 -3.35 12.16
CA GLY A 24 15.98 -2.60 12.82
C GLY A 24 15.52 -1.39 13.63
N VAL A 25 14.27 -0.94 13.44
CA VAL A 25 13.60 0.09 14.27
C VAL A 25 12.82 -0.57 15.40
N LEU A 26 12.05 -1.62 15.10
CA LEU A 26 11.13 -2.25 16.06
C LEU A 26 11.81 -3.16 17.07
N THR A 27 13.08 -3.53 16.88
CA THR A 27 13.77 -4.49 17.77
C THR A 27 15.02 -3.88 18.40
N CYS A 28 15.29 -4.28 19.65
CA CYS A 28 16.52 -3.95 20.38
C CYS A 28 17.49 -5.15 20.34
N GLY A 29 18.08 -5.46 19.19
CA GLY A 29 18.97 -6.62 19.06
C GLY A 29 18.29 -7.90 19.53
N ASP A 30 18.89 -8.58 20.51
CA ASP A 30 18.36 -9.81 21.11
C ASP A 30 17.28 -9.58 22.19
N ASN A 31 17.02 -8.33 22.57
CA ASN A 31 16.06 -7.99 23.63
C ASN A 31 14.58 -7.98 23.19
N GLY A 32 14.28 -8.39 21.94
CA GLY A 32 12.91 -8.43 21.42
C GLY A 32 12.40 -7.07 20.93
N LEU A 33 11.10 -6.77 21.13
CA LEU A 33 10.47 -5.54 20.63
C LEU A 33 10.87 -4.31 21.46
N ASN A 34 11.13 -3.20 20.78
CA ASN A 34 11.43 -1.89 21.38
C ASN A 34 10.12 -1.16 21.74
N LYS A 35 9.47 -1.59 22.83
CA LYS A 35 8.19 -1.01 23.28
C LYS A 35 8.24 0.52 23.50
N PRO A 36 9.30 1.12 24.11
CA PRO A 36 9.39 2.57 24.25
C PRO A 36 9.36 3.31 22.90
N LEU A 37 10.10 2.80 21.90
CA LEU A 37 10.10 3.39 20.57
C LEU A 37 8.76 3.20 19.85
N MET A 38 8.11 2.03 20.03
CA MET A 38 6.76 1.80 19.50
C MET A 38 5.76 2.80 20.10
N GLY A 39 5.82 3.09 21.39
CA GLY A 39 5.01 4.12 22.04
C GLY A 39 5.25 5.53 21.46
N SER A 40 6.52 5.86 21.23
CA SER A 40 6.88 7.15 20.62
C SER A 40 6.38 7.27 19.17
N ILE A 41 6.45 6.21 18.37
CA ILE A 41 5.88 6.16 17.01
C ILE A 41 4.36 6.26 17.07
N ALA A 42 3.71 5.57 18.02
CA ALA A 42 2.26 5.63 18.20
C ALA A 42 1.78 7.05 18.52
N ALA A 43 2.52 7.80 19.34
CA ALA A 43 2.24 9.22 19.61
C ALA A 43 2.25 10.05 18.33
N GLN A 44 3.27 9.89 17.47
CA GLN A 44 3.36 10.62 16.20
C GLN A 44 2.24 10.22 15.23
N VAL A 45 1.86 8.96 15.20
CA VAL A 45 0.72 8.47 14.40
C VAL A 45 -0.58 9.06 14.93
N ALA A 46 -0.76 9.17 16.24
CA ALA A 46 -1.93 9.80 16.84
C ALA A 46 -2.07 11.29 16.47
N GLU A 47 -0.96 12.04 16.45
CA GLU A 47 -0.92 13.43 15.97
C GLU A 47 -1.33 13.54 14.49
N LEU A 48 -0.83 12.66 13.62
CA LEU A 48 -1.23 12.62 12.20
C LEU A 48 -2.73 12.34 12.06
N ARG A 49 -3.28 11.46 12.89
CA ARG A 49 -4.71 11.15 12.88
C ARG A 49 -5.56 12.30 13.42
N ALA A 50 -5.11 12.97 14.47
CA ALA A 50 -5.78 14.18 14.99
C ALA A 50 -5.87 15.29 13.93
N SER A 51 -4.92 15.32 12.98
CA SER A 51 -4.97 16.24 11.82
C SER A 51 -5.86 15.74 10.66
N GLY A 52 -6.69 14.71 10.88
CA GLY A 52 -7.65 14.17 9.90
C GLY A 52 -7.07 13.18 8.89
N ARG A 53 -5.84 12.70 9.09
CA ARG A 53 -5.20 11.73 8.19
C ARG A 53 -5.52 10.30 8.58
N GLN A 54 -5.68 9.42 7.60
CA GLN A 54 -5.78 7.98 7.80
C GLN A 54 -4.39 7.36 7.75
N VAL A 55 -4.07 6.48 8.70
CA VAL A 55 -2.77 5.83 8.80
C VAL A 55 -2.94 4.31 8.79
N ILE A 56 -2.09 3.65 8.00
CA ILE A 56 -1.95 2.20 7.90
C ILE A 56 -0.49 1.88 8.21
N ILE A 57 -0.23 0.88 9.03
CA ILE A 57 1.13 0.47 9.38
C ILE A 57 1.45 -0.85 8.68
N VAL A 58 2.60 -0.92 8.01
CA VAL A 58 3.19 -2.17 7.54
C VAL A 58 4.37 -2.49 8.44
N SER A 59 4.24 -3.54 9.23
CA SER A 59 5.15 -3.84 10.33
C SER A 59 6.03 -5.04 10.03
N SER A 60 7.25 -4.97 10.52
CA SER A 60 8.16 -6.10 10.65
C SER A 60 8.29 -6.52 12.12
N GLY A 61 9.15 -7.50 12.41
CA GLY A 61 9.52 -7.82 13.79
C GLY A 61 8.87 -9.06 14.39
N ALA A 62 7.88 -9.67 13.71
CA ALA A 62 7.23 -10.88 14.22
C ALA A 62 8.23 -12.03 14.47
N VAL A 63 9.08 -12.36 13.50
CA VAL A 63 10.12 -13.39 13.65
C VAL A 63 11.04 -13.09 14.84
N ALA A 64 11.47 -11.83 14.99
CA ALA A 64 12.36 -11.43 16.09
C ALA A 64 11.67 -11.56 17.47
N ALA A 65 10.39 -11.18 17.56
CA ALA A 65 9.61 -11.32 18.78
C ALA A 65 9.39 -12.78 19.17
N GLY A 66 9.04 -13.65 18.22
CA GLY A 66 8.78 -15.06 18.50
C GLY A 66 10.06 -15.89 18.72
N ARG A 67 11.17 -15.51 18.08
CA ARG A 67 12.48 -16.14 18.32
C ARG A 67 12.85 -16.15 19.80
N LYS A 68 12.66 -15.02 20.47
CA LYS A 68 12.92 -14.88 21.91
C LYS A 68 12.04 -15.82 22.74
N GLU A 69 10.76 -15.91 22.43
CA GLU A 69 9.83 -16.81 23.12
C GLU A 69 10.19 -18.30 22.95
N LEU A 70 10.76 -18.66 21.80
CA LEU A 70 11.21 -20.03 21.50
C LEU A 70 12.61 -20.35 22.03
N GLY A 71 13.31 -19.39 22.65
CA GLY A 71 14.69 -19.58 23.10
C GLY A 71 15.67 -19.87 21.95
N ILE A 72 15.36 -19.37 20.73
CA ILE A 72 16.25 -19.56 19.57
C ILE A 72 17.31 -18.46 19.59
N ASP A 73 18.56 -18.88 19.85
CA ASP A 73 19.71 -17.99 19.74
C ASP A 73 20.09 -17.71 18.29
N GLY A 74 20.31 -16.44 17.96
CA GLY A 74 20.67 -16.03 16.62
C GLY A 74 19.50 -16.08 15.61
N ARG A 75 19.79 -16.28 14.33
CA ARG A 75 18.78 -16.38 13.27
C ARG A 75 18.21 -17.80 13.16
N PRO A 76 16.88 -17.97 12.92
CA PRO A 76 16.32 -19.27 12.65
C PRO A 76 17.04 -19.95 11.47
N ARG A 77 17.43 -21.22 11.62
CA ARG A 77 18.27 -21.96 10.65
C ARG A 77 17.46 -22.61 9.55
N SER A 78 16.15 -22.78 9.74
CA SER A 78 15.27 -23.41 8.76
C SER A 78 14.01 -22.60 8.56
N ILE A 79 13.31 -22.82 7.43
CA ILE A 79 12.04 -22.16 7.10
C ILE A 79 10.97 -22.48 8.16
N PRO A 80 10.76 -23.75 8.56
CA PRO A 80 9.78 -24.06 9.60
C PRO A 80 10.09 -23.36 10.92
N GLN A 81 11.36 -23.19 11.32
CA GLN A 81 11.73 -22.42 12.49
C GLN A 81 11.39 -20.94 12.35
N LYS A 82 11.62 -20.35 11.16
CA LYS A 82 11.24 -18.96 10.88
C LYS A 82 9.73 -18.78 10.93
N GLN A 83 8.97 -19.70 10.32
CA GLN A 83 7.51 -19.69 10.31
C GLN A 83 6.93 -19.86 11.72
N ALA A 84 7.46 -20.81 12.51
CA ALA A 84 7.04 -20.99 13.90
C ALA A 84 7.35 -19.74 14.77
N ALA A 85 8.53 -19.14 14.60
CA ALA A 85 8.86 -17.90 15.28
C ALA A 85 7.93 -16.76 14.85
N ALA A 86 7.61 -16.63 13.55
CA ALA A 86 6.68 -15.63 13.05
C ALA A 86 5.28 -15.83 13.65
N ALA A 87 4.78 -17.06 13.73
CA ALA A 87 3.46 -17.38 14.27
C ALA A 87 3.31 -16.95 15.75
N ILE A 88 4.29 -17.29 16.58
CA ILE A 88 4.30 -16.88 18.00
C ILE A 88 4.50 -15.36 18.12
N GLY A 89 5.47 -14.82 17.37
CA GLY A 89 5.85 -13.43 17.47
C GLY A 89 4.80 -12.47 16.92
N GLN A 90 3.95 -12.90 15.98
CA GLN A 90 2.88 -12.07 15.45
C GLN A 90 1.87 -11.69 16.52
N SER A 91 1.50 -12.62 17.40
CA SER A 91 0.63 -12.33 18.55
C SER A 91 1.27 -11.31 19.51
N ARG A 92 2.58 -11.48 19.80
CA ARG A 92 3.33 -10.54 20.64
C ARG A 92 3.45 -9.14 20.04
N LEU A 93 3.68 -9.10 18.74
CA LEU A 93 3.76 -7.85 17.98
C LEU A 93 2.44 -7.08 18.03
N MET A 94 1.31 -7.76 17.84
CA MET A 94 -0.01 -7.13 17.91
C MET A 94 -0.31 -6.60 19.29
N HIS A 95 -0.02 -7.39 20.34
CA HIS A 95 -0.20 -6.95 21.72
C HIS A 95 0.65 -5.70 22.04
N ALA A 96 1.91 -5.64 21.55
CA ALA A 96 2.74 -4.47 21.73
C ALA A 96 2.20 -3.22 20.98
N TYR A 97 1.54 -3.39 19.83
CA TYR A 97 0.84 -2.28 19.17
C TYR A 97 -0.41 -1.85 19.91
N GLU A 98 -1.21 -2.79 20.44
CA GLU A 98 -2.35 -2.47 21.30
C GLU A 98 -1.90 -1.61 22.50
N GLU A 99 -0.90 -2.07 23.25
CA GLU A 99 -0.32 -1.32 24.37
C GLU A 99 0.20 0.07 23.96
N ALA A 100 0.82 0.19 22.78
CA ALA A 100 1.37 1.45 22.30
C ALA A 100 0.29 2.47 21.88
N PHE A 101 -0.85 2.01 21.36
CA PHE A 101 -1.93 2.88 20.87
C PHE A 101 -3.05 3.13 21.89
N ASP A 102 -3.18 2.30 22.92
CA ASP A 102 -4.19 2.41 23.97
C ASP A 102 -4.18 3.78 24.69
N PRO A 103 -3.02 4.38 25.05
CA PRO A 103 -2.97 5.71 25.68
C PRO A 103 -3.57 6.83 24.83
N PHE A 104 -3.70 6.63 23.52
CA PHE A 104 -4.28 7.59 22.57
C PHE A 104 -5.72 7.24 22.19
N GLY A 105 -6.32 6.22 22.79
CA GLY A 105 -7.68 5.77 22.50
C GLY A 105 -7.87 5.17 21.09
N HIS A 106 -6.79 4.71 20.46
CA HIS A 106 -6.84 4.14 19.10
C HIS A 106 -6.86 2.62 19.14
N LYS A 107 -7.82 2.04 18.40
CA LYS A 107 -7.87 0.59 18.17
C LYS A 107 -6.97 0.21 17.00
N VAL A 108 -6.35 -0.94 17.09
CA VAL A 108 -5.57 -1.55 16.02
C VAL A 108 -6.23 -2.83 15.51
N ALA A 109 -5.99 -3.21 14.25
CA ALA A 109 -6.47 -4.46 13.68
C ALA A 109 -5.38 -5.11 12.86
N GLN A 110 -5.20 -6.43 13.02
CA GLN A 110 -4.26 -7.22 12.25
C GLN A 110 -4.80 -7.56 10.88
N ILE A 111 -3.96 -7.39 9.85
CA ILE A 111 -4.19 -7.92 8.50
C ILE A 111 -2.93 -8.66 8.06
N LEU A 112 -3.03 -9.93 7.74
CA LEU A 112 -1.94 -10.73 7.19
C LEU A 112 -2.17 -10.96 5.70
N LEU A 113 -1.18 -10.61 4.87
CA LEU A 113 -1.26 -10.70 3.42
C LEU A 113 -0.05 -11.45 2.87
N THR A 114 -0.29 -12.18 1.81
CA THR A 114 0.76 -12.74 0.96
C THR A 114 0.84 -11.97 -0.36
N ARG A 115 1.91 -12.20 -1.12
CA ARG A 115 2.01 -11.67 -2.48
C ARG A 115 0.89 -12.19 -3.37
N ASP A 116 0.56 -13.46 -3.22
CA ASP A 116 -0.49 -14.09 -4.01
C ASP A 116 -1.86 -13.47 -3.73
N ASP A 117 -2.14 -13.07 -2.47
CA ASP A 117 -3.36 -12.35 -2.15
C ASP A 117 -3.45 -11.00 -2.87
N LEU A 118 -2.32 -10.31 -3.01
CA LEU A 118 -2.24 -9.03 -3.72
C LEU A 118 -2.18 -9.19 -5.25
N ALA A 119 -1.74 -10.33 -5.76
CA ALA A 119 -1.73 -10.66 -7.18
C ALA A 119 -3.09 -11.17 -7.67
N HIS A 120 -3.82 -11.89 -6.82
CA HIS A 120 -5.12 -12.46 -7.16
C HIS A 120 -6.22 -11.40 -6.98
N ARG A 121 -6.86 -11.01 -8.10
CA ARG A 121 -7.78 -9.87 -8.13
C ARG A 121 -8.93 -9.95 -7.10
N GLY A 122 -9.58 -11.09 -6.95
CA GLY A 122 -10.67 -11.28 -5.98
C GLY A 122 -10.20 -11.06 -4.54
N ARG A 123 -9.05 -11.65 -4.16
CA ARG A 123 -8.46 -11.48 -2.81
C ARG A 123 -8.03 -10.03 -2.57
N PHE A 124 -7.43 -9.39 -3.58
CA PHE A 124 -7.07 -7.97 -3.54
C PHE A 124 -8.28 -7.08 -3.24
N LEU A 125 -9.41 -7.28 -3.92
CA LEU A 125 -10.62 -6.48 -3.71
C LEU A 125 -11.25 -6.73 -2.33
N ASN A 126 -11.24 -7.97 -1.85
CA ASN A 126 -11.72 -8.30 -0.51
C ASN A 126 -10.83 -7.65 0.58
N ALA A 127 -9.50 -7.74 0.43
CA ALA A 127 -8.57 -7.08 1.33
C ALA A 127 -8.75 -5.56 1.33
N ARG A 128 -8.98 -4.94 0.16
CA ARG A 128 -9.29 -3.50 0.05
C ARG A 128 -10.57 -3.15 0.79
N ALA A 129 -11.66 -3.87 0.55
CA ALA A 129 -12.94 -3.61 1.21
C ALA A 129 -12.83 -3.71 2.74
N THR A 130 -12.14 -4.73 3.24
CA THR A 130 -11.85 -4.89 4.67
C THR A 130 -11.04 -3.70 5.22
N LEU A 131 -10.00 -3.30 4.50
CA LEU A 131 -9.14 -2.19 4.88
C LEU A 131 -9.91 -0.86 4.95
N ASP A 132 -10.71 -0.56 3.93
CA ASP A 132 -11.53 0.66 3.88
C ASP A 132 -12.58 0.66 5.00
N THR A 133 -13.18 -0.48 5.31
CA THR A 133 -14.12 -0.63 6.44
C THR A 133 -13.43 -0.36 7.77
N LEU A 134 -12.23 -0.91 8.02
CA LEU A 134 -11.47 -0.64 9.25
C LEU A 134 -11.13 0.85 9.38
N LEU A 135 -10.69 1.48 8.29
CA LEU A 135 -10.39 2.91 8.26
C LEU A 135 -11.63 3.77 8.50
N SER A 136 -12.81 3.37 8.02
CA SER A 136 -14.08 4.07 8.27
C SER A 136 -14.51 4.01 9.75
N PHE A 137 -14.18 2.92 10.44
CA PHE A 137 -14.38 2.79 11.89
C PHE A 137 -13.30 3.50 12.73
N GLY A 138 -12.35 4.16 12.08
CA GLY A 138 -11.26 4.84 12.78
C GLY A 138 -10.21 3.89 13.37
N VAL A 139 -10.17 2.64 12.95
CA VAL A 139 -9.17 1.65 13.38
C VAL A 139 -7.88 1.85 12.60
N ILE A 140 -6.71 1.58 13.23
CA ILE A 140 -5.40 1.59 12.58
C ILE A 140 -5.07 0.15 12.13
N PRO A 141 -5.06 -0.14 10.82
CA PRO A 141 -4.65 -1.46 10.34
C PRO A 141 -3.15 -1.65 10.49
N ILE A 142 -2.75 -2.79 11.09
CA ILE A 142 -1.37 -3.26 11.19
C ILE A 142 -1.23 -4.43 10.22
N ILE A 143 -0.52 -4.20 9.11
CA ILE A 143 -0.34 -5.19 8.05
C ILE A 143 1.03 -5.84 8.19
N ASN A 144 1.09 -7.15 8.05
CA ASN A 144 2.35 -7.91 7.97
C ASN A 144 2.23 -9.01 6.91
N GLU A 145 3.37 -9.58 6.50
CA GLU A 145 3.38 -10.78 5.67
C GLU A 145 2.84 -11.97 6.48
N ASN A 146 2.06 -12.83 5.83
CA ASN A 146 1.64 -14.10 6.41
C ASN A 146 2.77 -15.13 6.26
N ASP A 147 3.82 -14.95 7.08
CA ASP A 147 5.02 -15.79 7.05
C ASP A 147 4.72 -17.30 7.18
N THR A 148 3.58 -17.68 7.78
CA THR A 148 3.23 -19.09 8.06
C THR A 148 2.88 -19.90 6.82
N VAL A 149 2.45 -19.25 5.74
CA VAL A 149 1.98 -19.90 4.50
C VAL A 149 2.84 -19.55 3.27
N VAL A 150 3.89 -18.74 3.44
CA VAL A 150 4.78 -18.34 2.35
C VAL A 150 5.81 -19.41 2.09
N PHE A 151 5.94 -19.87 0.83
CA PHE A 151 6.99 -20.80 0.39
C PHE A 151 8.26 -20.03 -0.01
N ASP A 152 9.43 -20.64 0.23
CA ASP A 152 10.76 -20.01 0.09
C ASP A 152 11.14 -19.58 -1.32
N GLU A 153 10.55 -20.15 -2.36
CA GLU A 153 10.86 -19.83 -3.76
C GLU A 153 10.45 -18.40 -4.15
N ILE A 154 9.54 -17.80 -3.38
CA ILE A 154 9.05 -16.43 -3.58
C ILE A 154 9.42 -15.58 -2.37
N LYS A 155 10.74 -15.40 -2.17
CA LYS A 155 11.22 -14.51 -1.10
C LYS A 155 10.70 -13.08 -1.31
N PHE A 156 9.59 -12.76 -0.70
CA PHE A 156 9.34 -11.37 -0.34
C PHE A 156 10.34 -10.93 0.73
N GLY A 157 10.65 -11.66 1.70
CA GLY A 157 11.68 -11.38 2.71
C GLY A 157 11.78 -9.93 3.20
N ASP A 158 10.92 -9.04 2.66
CA ASP A 158 11.04 -7.60 2.89
C ASP A 158 9.69 -6.90 2.81
N ASN A 159 9.26 -6.47 3.98
CA ASN A 159 8.05 -5.63 4.12
C ASN A 159 8.15 -4.27 3.38
N ASP A 160 9.34 -3.90 2.83
CA ASP A 160 9.46 -2.74 1.95
C ASP A 160 8.62 -2.95 0.68
N SER A 161 8.78 -4.11 0.02
CA SER A 161 8.00 -4.46 -1.18
C SER A 161 6.51 -4.62 -0.88
N LEU A 162 6.14 -5.24 0.25
CA LEU A 162 4.75 -5.34 0.70
C LEU A 162 4.15 -3.94 0.91
N SER A 163 4.87 -3.03 1.56
CA SER A 163 4.39 -1.68 1.82
C SER A 163 4.07 -0.90 0.55
N ALA A 164 4.89 -1.04 -0.50
CA ALA A 164 4.61 -0.44 -1.79
C ALA A 164 3.33 -1.00 -2.45
N LEU A 165 3.06 -2.31 -2.31
CA LEU A 165 1.81 -2.90 -2.78
C LEU A 165 0.60 -2.46 -1.96
N VAL A 166 0.79 -2.31 -0.64
CA VAL A 166 -0.25 -1.80 0.26
C VAL A 166 -0.62 -0.35 -0.07
N THR A 167 0.30 0.49 -0.58
CA THR A 167 -0.07 1.84 -1.04
C THR A 167 -1.10 1.81 -2.16
N ASN A 168 -0.96 0.84 -3.09
CA ASN A 168 -1.95 0.65 -4.16
C ASN A 168 -3.25 0.02 -3.64
N LEU A 169 -3.14 -0.97 -2.74
CA LEU A 169 -4.30 -1.61 -2.11
C LEU A 169 -5.17 -0.58 -1.38
N ALA A 170 -4.52 0.28 -0.59
CA ALA A 170 -5.15 1.27 0.26
C ALA A 170 -5.46 2.61 -0.45
N GLU A 171 -5.08 2.77 -1.71
CA GLU A 171 -5.14 4.07 -2.42
C GLU A 171 -4.48 5.20 -1.62
N ALA A 172 -3.33 4.90 -1.01
CA ALA A 172 -2.61 5.85 -0.18
C ALA A 172 -1.95 6.95 -1.01
N ASN A 173 -1.78 8.12 -0.39
CA ASN A 173 -1.18 9.29 -1.03
C ASN A 173 0.31 9.45 -0.70
N LEU A 174 0.80 8.70 0.30
CA LEU A 174 2.19 8.71 0.73
C LEU A 174 2.58 7.35 1.28
N LEU A 175 3.78 6.88 0.92
CA LEU A 175 4.50 5.83 1.61
C LEU A 175 5.56 6.48 2.51
N VAL A 176 5.57 6.17 3.80
CA VAL A 176 6.67 6.51 4.71
C VAL A 176 7.45 5.24 5.04
N ILE A 177 8.76 5.26 4.88
CA ILE A 177 9.64 4.16 5.26
C ILE A 177 10.47 4.62 6.46
N LEU A 178 10.16 4.07 7.64
CA LEU A 178 10.96 4.26 8.84
C LEU A 178 12.08 3.22 8.86
N THR A 179 13.32 3.71 8.81
CA THR A 179 14.55 2.90 8.74
C THR A 179 15.52 3.31 9.84
N ASP A 180 16.67 2.67 9.93
CA ASP A 180 17.71 2.91 10.93
C ASP A 180 18.75 3.95 10.52
N ILE A 181 18.56 4.59 9.35
CA ILE A 181 19.39 5.69 8.81
C ILE A 181 18.49 6.88 8.43
N ASP A 182 19.11 8.07 8.31
CA ASP A 182 18.36 9.33 8.16
C ASP A 182 17.64 9.47 6.82
N GLY A 183 18.05 8.72 5.79
CA GLY A 183 17.46 8.75 4.46
C GLY A 183 18.39 8.13 3.42
N PHE A 184 18.31 8.59 2.19
CA PHE A 184 19.17 8.16 1.09
C PHE A 184 20.37 9.10 0.93
N TYR A 185 21.57 8.53 0.90
CA TYR A 185 22.84 9.26 0.81
C TYR A 185 23.50 9.08 -0.55
N GLU A 186 24.40 9.98 -0.92
CA GLU A 186 25.21 9.88 -2.15
C GLU A 186 26.14 8.66 -2.13
N ALA A 187 26.58 8.22 -0.95
CA ALA A 187 27.38 7.03 -0.68
C ALA A 187 26.96 6.42 0.66
N ASP A 188 27.45 5.22 0.99
CA ASP A 188 27.15 4.58 2.29
C ASP A 188 27.80 5.38 3.44
N PRO A 189 27.03 6.02 4.34
CA PRO A 189 27.58 6.85 5.42
C PRO A 189 28.36 6.04 6.47
N ARG A 190 28.26 4.72 6.47
CA ARG A 190 29.03 3.84 7.37
C ARG A 190 30.47 3.67 6.91
N THR A 191 30.69 3.76 5.60
CA THR A 191 32.02 3.62 4.96
C THR A 191 32.58 4.95 4.48
N ASN A 192 31.72 5.94 4.27
CA ASN A 192 32.11 7.30 3.84
C ASN A 192 31.43 8.33 4.77
N PRO A 193 32.13 8.82 5.81
CA PRO A 193 31.57 9.81 6.75
C PRO A 193 31.19 11.15 6.11
N ASP A 194 31.76 11.48 4.94
CA ASP A 194 31.48 12.71 4.20
C ASP A 194 30.26 12.57 3.27
N ALA A 195 29.62 11.39 3.24
CA ALA A 195 28.42 11.15 2.42
C ALA A 195 27.31 12.14 2.79
N ARG A 196 26.74 12.80 1.78
CA ARG A 196 25.67 13.79 1.98
C ARG A 196 24.30 13.15 1.82
N LEU A 197 23.38 13.53 2.70
CA LEU A 197 21.97 13.16 2.58
C LEU A 197 21.36 13.85 1.34
N ILE A 198 20.61 13.08 0.54
CA ILE A 198 19.87 13.61 -0.60
C ILE A 198 18.43 13.90 -0.14
N PRO A 199 18.03 15.16 0.02
CA PRO A 199 16.70 15.50 0.56
C PRO A 199 15.56 15.21 -0.41
N LEU A 200 15.82 15.27 -1.74
CA LEU A 200 14.81 15.08 -2.78
C LEU A 200 15.37 14.25 -3.95
N VAL A 201 14.72 13.16 -4.26
CA VAL A 201 14.99 12.32 -5.44
C VAL A 201 13.85 12.47 -6.43
N ARG A 202 14.08 13.16 -7.55
CA ARG A 202 13.06 13.37 -8.60
C ARG A 202 12.84 12.14 -9.46
N GLN A 203 13.90 11.32 -9.63
CA GLN A 203 13.87 10.08 -10.39
C GLN A 203 14.93 9.12 -9.84
N ILE A 204 14.56 7.90 -9.56
CA ILE A 204 15.50 6.85 -9.17
C ILE A 204 16.24 6.38 -10.42
N THR A 205 17.56 6.60 -10.46
CA THR A 205 18.42 6.21 -11.59
C THR A 205 19.04 4.83 -11.38
N ARG A 206 19.52 4.22 -12.47
CA ARG A 206 20.28 2.96 -12.40
C ARG A 206 21.58 3.08 -11.58
N GLU A 207 22.18 4.27 -11.54
CA GLU A 207 23.36 4.53 -10.72
C GLU A 207 23.04 4.51 -9.24
N MET A 208 21.92 5.12 -8.83
CA MET A 208 21.42 5.03 -7.44
C MET A 208 21.11 3.58 -7.02
N GLU A 209 20.50 2.80 -7.92
CA GLU A 209 20.24 1.37 -7.67
C GLU A 209 21.54 0.57 -7.49
N ARG A 210 22.60 0.87 -8.30
CA ARG A 210 23.92 0.23 -8.17
C ARG A 210 24.63 0.67 -6.90
N ALA A 211 24.62 1.97 -6.57
CA ALA A 211 25.25 2.50 -5.37
C ALA A 211 24.63 1.90 -4.09
N ALA A 212 23.32 1.70 -4.08
CA ALA A 212 22.60 1.02 -2.98
C ALA A 212 22.97 -0.47 -2.83
N GLY A 213 23.40 -1.14 -3.91
CA GLY A 213 23.77 -2.56 -3.97
C GLY A 213 25.25 -2.86 -3.73
N GLY A 214 26.04 -1.90 -3.25
CA GLY A 214 27.51 -1.96 -3.12
C GLY A 214 28.08 -3.30 -2.67
N SER A 215 29.30 -3.62 -3.11
CA SER A 215 30.05 -4.85 -2.93
C SER A 215 30.30 -5.21 -1.46
N GLY A 216 29.32 -5.77 -0.77
CA GLY A 216 29.47 -6.15 0.65
C GLY A 216 28.14 -6.33 1.39
N SER A 217 27.00 -6.03 0.80
CA SER A 217 25.73 -6.40 1.40
C SER A 217 25.53 -7.92 1.22
N THR A 218 25.97 -8.69 2.19
CA THR A 218 25.38 -10.02 2.44
C THR A 218 23.88 -9.82 2.33
N VAL A 219 23.23 -10.63 1.50
CA VAL A 219 21.79 -10.64 1.25
C VAL A 219 21.04 -10.64 2.60
N GLY A 220 20.96 -9.48 3.21
CA GLY A 220 20.21 -9.20 4.43
C GLY A 220 18.85 -8.68 4.03
N THR A 221 17.81 -9.30 4.55
CA THR A 221 16.43 -8.84 4.40
C THR A 221 16.34 -7.37 4.84
N GLY A 222 16.09 -6.42 3.92
CA GLY A 222 15.79 -5.03 4.25
C GLY A 222 16.91 -3.98 4.04
N GLY A 223 17.82 -4.18 3.06
CA GLY A 223 18.86 -3.20 2.70
C GLY A 223 18.34 -1.96 1.96
N MET A 224 19.23 -1.03 1.62
CA MET A 224 18.88 0.19 0.86
C MET A 224 18.26 -0.16 -0.51
N VAL A 225 18.75 -1.25 -1.17
CA VAL A 225 18.22 -1.76 -2.44
C VAL A 225 16.72 -2.02 -2.37
N THR A 226 16.25 -2.68 -1.30
CA THR A 226 14.84 -3.02 -1.14
C THR A 226 13.99 -1.77 -0.92
N LYS A 227 14.51 -0.77 -0.20
CA LYS A 227 13.84 0.51 0.04
C LYS A 227 13.71 1.33 -1.24
N LEU A 228 14.77 1.37 -2.07
CA LEU A 228 14.71 2.00 -3.39
C LEU A 228 13.74 1.27 -4.33
N ALA A 229 13.73 -0.06 -4.32
CA ALA A 229 12.78 -0.86 -5.09
C ALA A 229 11.34 -0.58 -4.66
N ALA A 230 11.08 -0.45 -3.36
CA ALA A 230 9.77 -0.08 -2.82
C ALA A 230 9.36 1.33 -3.24
N ALA A 231 10.26 2.32 -3.12
CA ALA A 231 10.02 3.69 -3.56
C ALA A 231 9.72 3.77 -5.07
N LYS A 232 10.50 3.02 -5.88
CA LYS A 232 10.27 2.91 -7.33
C LYS A 232 8.92 2.30 -7.65
N LYS A 233 8.52 1.25 -6.91
CA LYS A 233 7.24 0.57 -7.08
C LYS A 233 6.07 1.44 -6.64
N ALA A 234 6.14 2.12 -5.49
CA ALA A 234 5.15 3.11 -5.06
C ALA A 234 5.03 4.25 -6.08
N GLY A 235 6.17 4.73 -6.60
CA GLY A 235 6.21 5.72 -7.68
C GLY A 235 5.52 5.27 -8.97
N GLN A 236 5.49 3.97 -9.30
CA GLN A 236 4.71 3.43 -10.42
C GLN A 236 3.21 3.57 -10.22
N PHE A 237 2.75 3.59 -8.96
CA PHE A 237 1.34 3.86 -8.60
C PHE A 237 1.04 5.35 -8.42
N GLY A 238 2.00 6.24 -8.67
CA GLY A 238 1.83 7.69 -8.46
C GLY A 238 2.02 8.14 -7.02
N VAL A 239 2.52 7.27 -6.15
CA VAL A 239 2.65 7.55 -4.72
C VAL A 239 4.09 7.97 -4.41
N PRO A 240 4.31 9.19 -3.86
CA PRO A 240 5.62 9.59 -3.37
C PRO A 240 6.03 8.76 -2.14
N THR A 241 7.34 8.61 -1.92
CA THR A 241 7.88 7.89 -0.77
C THR A 241 8.77 8.80 0.05
N LEU A 242 8.52 8.87 1.36
CA LEU A 242 9.34 9.58 2.32
C LEU A 242 10.12 8.58 3.18
N MET A 243 11.45 8.65 3.15
CA MET A 243 12.34 7.82 3.98
C MET A 243 12.83 8.65 5.16
N LEU A 244 12.67 8.13 6.39
CA LEU A 244 13.05 8.80 7.64
C LEU A 244 13.75 7.84 8.58
N ASN A 245 14.58 8.39 9.49
CA ASN A 245 15.13 7.63 10.60
C ASN A 245 14.05 7.35 11.65
N GLY A 246 13.60 6.09 11.70
CA GLY A 246 12.56 5.64 12.64
C GLY A 246 13.02 5.56 14.10
N ARG A 247 14.34 5.66 14.37
CA ARG A 247 14.87 5.74 15.73
C ARG A 247 14.71 7.14 16.34
N ASN A 248 14.44 8.13 15.51
CA ASN A 248 14.06 9.47 15.94
C ASN A 248 12.60 9.75 15.50
N PRO A 249 11.59 9.41 16.35
CA PRO A 249 10.18 9.51 15.99
C PRO A 249 9.73 10.93 15.67
N SER A 250 10.35 11.97 16.27
CA SER A 250 9.97 13.38 16.02
C SER A 250 10.06 13.78 14.56
N LEU A 251 10.92 13.11 13.76
CA LEU A 251 11.10 13.39 12.35
C LEU A 251 9.83 13.21 11.53
N LEU A 252 8.90 12.37 11.99
CA LEU A 252 7.61 12.21 11.28
C LEU A 252 6.78 13.49 11.39
N ALA A 253 6.59 14.04 12.59
CA ALA A 253 5.87 15.32 12.77
C ALA A 253 6.62 16.48 12.11
N GLU A 254 7.94 16.53 12.24
CA GLU A 254 8.78 17.56 11.64
C GLU A 254 8.63 17.61 10.10
N ALA A 255 8.60 16.45 9.45
CA ALA A 255 8.37 16.38 8.02
C ALA A 255 7.02 17.00 7.61
N PHE A 256 5.94 16.68 8.35
CA PHE A 256 4.61 17.23 8.09
C PHE A 256 4.47 18.70 8.51
N ALA A 257 5.34 19.20 9.41
CA ALA A 257 5.48 20.62 9.75
C ALA A 257 6.29 21.41 8.69
N GLY A 258 6.74 20.76 7.62
CA GLY A 258 7.44 21.40 6.51
C GLY A 258 8.97 21.46 6.64
N ARG A 259 9.55 20.78 7.65
CA ARG A 259 11.03 20.69 7.75
C ARG A 259 11.60 19.73 6.71
N GLU A 260 12.76 20.04 6.19
CA GLU A 260 13.50 19.19 5.25
C GLU A 260 14.28 18.09 5.98
N VAL A 261 13.56 17.06 6.45
CA VAL A 261 14.14 15.89 7.11
C VAL A 261 13.98 14.64 6.23
N GLY A 262 14.97 13.77 6.22
CA GLY A 262 14.96 12.53 5.42
C GLY A 262 15.02 12.76 3.91
N THR A 263 14.64 11.77 3.14
CA THR A 263 14.62 11.79 1.66
C THR A 263 13.21 11.62 1.12
N LEU A 264 12.75 12.56 0.29
CA LEU A 264 11.50 12.43 -0.45
C LEU A 264 11.78 11.97 -1.89
N PHE A 265 11.22 10.81 -2.27
CA PHE A 265 11.23 10.29 -3.63
C PHE A 265 9.93 10.68 -4.33
N LEU A 266 10.03 11.34 -5.47
CA LEU A 266 8.88 11.73 -6.27
C LEU A 266 8.43 10.58 -7.18
N PRO A 267 7.11 10.44 -7.42
CA PRO A 267 6.63 9.53 -8.45
C PRO A 267 7.03 10.02 -9.84
N GLY A 268 7.35 9.08 -10.76
CA GLY A 268 7.65 9.43 -12.14
C GLY A 268 6.46 10.10 -12.84
N LYS A 269 6.72 11.04 -13.74
CA LYS A 269 5.68 11.80 -14.48
C LYS A 269 4.69 10.93 -15.27
N GLU A 270 5.04 9.68 -15.59
CA GLU A 270 4.24 8.74 -16.38
C GLU A 270 3.33 7.82 -15.55
N SER A 271 3.34 7.92 -14.23
CA SER A 271 2.73 6.91 -13.36
C SER A 271 1.20 6.85 -13.45
N LEU A 272 0.52 7.98 -13.52
CA LEU A 272 -0.95 8.05 -13.69
C LEU A 272 -1.41 7.54 -15.06
N ASN A 273 -0.60 7.74 -16.11
CA ASN A 273 -0.88 7.24 -17.45
C ASN A 273 -0.65 5.72 -17.57
N ARG A 274 0.25 5.13 -16.80
CA ARG A 274 0.58 3.69 -16.87
C ARG A 274 -0.55 2.78 -16.40
N ARG A 275 -1.26 3.13 -15.32
CA ARG A 275 -2.42 2.33 -14.87
C ARG A 275 -3.53 2.36 -15.90
N LYS A 276 -3.83 3.55 -16.41
CA LYS A 276 -4.81 3.73 -17.47
C LYS A 276 -4.38 3.03 -18.77
N HIS A 277 -3.11 3.18 -19.14
CA HIS A 277 -2.53 2.49 -20.30
C HIS A 277 -2.57 0.96 -20.12
N TRP A 278 -2.29 0.45 -18.92
CA TRP A 278 -2.37 -0.99 -18.63
C TRP A 278 -3.80 -1.52 -18.76
N ILE A 279 -4.80 -0.82 -18.21
CA ILE A 279 -6.23 -1.18 -18.38
C ILE A 279 -6.63 -1.11 -19.87
N ALA A 280 -6.20 -0.06 -20.56
CA ALA A 280 -6.60 0.17 -21.95
C ALA A 280 -5.98 -0.84 -22.93
N HIS A 281 -4.70 -1.22 -22.73
CA HIS A 281 -3.91 -1.89 -23.77
C HIS A 281 -3.32 -3.25 -23.38
N THR A 282 -3.19 -3.55 -22.08
CA THR A 282 -2.52 -4.77 -21.63
C THR A 282 -3.49 -5.85 -21.19
N LEU A 283 -4.63 -5.46 -20.59
CA LEU A 283 -5.64 -6.42 -20.14
C LEU A 283 -6.50 -6.90 -21.29
N ARG A 284 -6.70 -8.22 -21.38
CA ARG A 284 -7.67 -8.82 -22.31
C ARG A 284 -9.06 -8.71 -21.68
N PRO A 285 -10.02 -8.05 -22.35
CA PRO A 285 -11.40 -7.98 -21.85
C PRO A 285 -12.04 -9.38 -21.84
N SER A 286 -12.64 -9.73 -20.71
CA SER A 286 -13.36 -11.01 -20.52
C SER A 286 -14.84 -10.92 -20.91
N GLY A 287 -15.36 -9.70 -21.13
CA GLY A 287 -16.74 -9.46 -21.50
C GLY A 287 -17.01 -8.04 -21.96
N LYS A 288 -18.30 -7.72 -22.10
CA LYS A 288 -18.78 -6.37 -22.46
C LYS A 288 -19.90 -5.94 -21.54
N ILE A 289 -19.95 -4.64 -21.28
CA ILE A 289 -21.08 -3.95 -20.66
C ILE A 289 -21.60 -2.95 -21.67
N ILE A 290 -22.89 -3.04 -22.00
CA ILE A 290 -23.59 -2.11 -22.87
C ILE A 290 -24.24 -1.05 -21.98
N VAL A 291 -23.98 0.22 -22.28
CA VAL A 291 -24.48 1.36 -21.50
C VAL A 291 -25.42 2.22 -22.34
N ASP A 292 -26.32 2.93 -21.67
CA ASP A 292 -27.21 3.89 -22.29
C ASP A 292 -26.48 5.20 -22.68
N ASP A 293 -27.15 6.08 -23.41
CA ASP A 293 -26.57 7.34 -23.88
C ASP A 293 -26.30 8.33 -22.74
N GLY A 294 -27.07 8.25 -21.65
CA GLY A 294 -26.86 9.03 -20.44
C GLY A 294 -25.53 8.66 -19.76
N ALA A 295 -25.32 7.38 -19.49
CA ALA A 295 -24.08 6.85 -18.95
C ALA A 295 -22.91 7.10 -19.90
N ARG A 296 -23.09 6.89 -21.22
CA ARG A 296 -22.09 7.21 -22.25
C ARG A 296 -21.59 8.65 -22.12
N THR A 297 -22.50 9.60 -22.02
CA THR A 297 -22.16 11.03 -21.91
C THR A 297 -21.41 11.35 -20.62
N VAL A 298 -21.87 10.79 -19.50
CA VAL A 298 -21.29 11.01 -18.18
C VAL A 298 -19.86 10.41 -18.07
N LEU A 299 -19.68 9.20 -18.60
CA LEU A 299 -18.37 8.54 -18.63
C LEU A 299 -17.37 9.31 -19.49
N ALA A 300 -17.76 9.67 -20.73
CA ALA A 300 -16.88 10.32 -21.70
C ALA A 300 -16.52 11.76 -21.31
N ARG A 301 -17.48 12.55 -20.81
CA ARG A 301 -17.30 13.99 -20.60
C ARG A 301 -17.00 14.40 -19.15
N GLN A 302 -17.46 13.61 -18.16
CA GLN A 302 -17.36 13.98 -16.76
C GLN A 302 -16.40 13.09 -15.97
N GLY A 303 -15.88 11.99 -16.55
CA GLY A 303 -14.95 11.06 -15.93
C GLY A 303 -15.50 10.45 -14.62
N LYS A 304 -16.81 10.18 -14.55
CA LYS A 304 -17.47 9.58 -13.40
C LYS A 304 -17.43 8.05 -13.43
N SER A 305 -17.82 7.42 -12.34
CA SER A 305 -18.00 5.96 -12.23
C SER A 305 -19.20 5.46 -13.01
N LEU A 306 -19.18 4.19 -13.45
CA LEU A 306 -20.34 3.54 -14.05
C LEU A 306 -21.25 2.97 -12.96
N LEU A 307 -22.48 3.45 -12.88
CA LEU A 307 -23.50 2.98 -11.95
C LEU A 307 -24.40 1.90 -12.61
N PRO A 308 -25.08 1.05 -11.80
CA PRO A 308 -25.99 0.03 -12.31
C PRO A 308 -27.12 0.59 -13.19
N SER A 309 -27.64 1.77 -12.85
CA SER A 309 -28.71 2.44 -13.58
C SER A 309 -28.36 2.80 -15.02
N GLY A 310 -27.08 2.94 -15.36
CA GLY A 310 -26.61 3.22 -16.72
C GLY A 310 -26.28 1.96 -17.53
N VAL A 311 -26.44 0.75 -16.96
CA VAL A 311 -26.16 -0.51 -17.63
C VAL A 311 -27.43 -1.05 -18.27
N VAL A 312 -27.38 -1.33 -19.57
CA VAL A 312 -28.51 -1.88 -20.36
C VAL A 312 -28.38 -3.39 -20.48
N ARG A 313 -27.19 -3.92 -20.73
CA ARG A 313 -26.94 -5.34 -20.96
C ARG A 313 -25.49 -5.70 -20.64
N VAL A 314 -25.29 -6.96 -20.22
CA VAL A 314 -23.98 -7.57 -19.97
C VAL A 314 -23.78 -8.76 -20.90
N GLU A 315 -22.58 -8.91 -21.47
CA GLU A 315 -22.21 -10.01 -22.35
C GLU A 315 -20.88 -10.62 -21.91
N GLY A 316 -20.81 -11.95 -21.95
CA GLY A 316 -19.61 -12.71 -21.56
C GLY A 316 -19.69 -13.23 -20.13
N LYS A 317 -18.70 -14.02 -19.74
CA LYS A 317 -18.59 -14.63 -18.42
C LYS A 317 -17.36 -14.10 -17.73
N PHE A 318 -17.53 -13.40 -16.63
CA PHE A 318 -16.44 -12.78 -15.91
C PHE A 318 -16.77 -12.59 -14.43
N ASP A 319 -15.74 -12.64 -13.61
CA ASP A 319 -15.81 -12.42 -12.18
C ASP A 319 -15.47 -10.98 -11.79
N ARG A 320 -15.71 -10.65 -10.53
CA ARG A 320 -15.31 -9.40 -9.91
C ARG A 320 -13.84 -9.10 -10.17
N GLY A 321 -13.55 -7.88 -10.64
CA GLY A 321 -12.21 -7.39 -10.95
C GLY A 321 -11.72 -7.71 -12.35
N ALA A 322 -12.50 -8.41 -13.17
CA ALA A 322 -12.16 -8.64 -14.56
C ALA A 322 -12.18 -7.33 -15.37
N CYS A 323 -11.37 -7.27 -16.42
CA CYS A 323 -11.43 -6.19 -17.38
C CYS A 323 -12.58 -6.45 -18.36
N VAL A 324 -13.40 -5.44 -18.62
CA VAL A 324 -14.49 -5.51 -19.60
C VAL A 324 -14.44 -4.33 -20.56
N ARG A 325 -15.00 -4.52 -21.76
CA ARG A 325 -15.28 -3.44 -22.70
C ARG A 325 -16.57 -2.74 -22.29
N ILE A 326 -16.60 -1.43 -22.36
CA ILE A 326 -17.79 -0.62 -22.19
C ILE A 326 -18.16 -0.10 -23.56
N CYS A 327 -19.35 -0.45 -24.04
CA CYS A 327 -19.84 -0.13 -25.36
C CYS A 327 -21.16 0.65 -25.28
N GLY A 328 -21.40 1.54 -26.22
CA GLY A 328 -22.73 2.13 -26.40
C GLY A 328 -23.73 1.12 -26.94
N THR A 329 -25.02 1.52 -27.06
CA THR A 329 -26.09 0.71 -27.68
C THR A 329 -25.83 0.43 -29.16
N ASP A 330 -24.97 1.24 -29.78
CA ASP A 330 -24.46 1.05 -31.15
C ASP A 330 -23.38 -0.04 -31.26
N GLY A 331 -22.97 -0.63 -30.14
CA GLY A 331 -21.92 -1.64 -30.07
C GLY A 331 -20.49 -1.10 -30.17
N VAL A 332 -20.31 0.22 -30.28
CA VAL A 332 -18.99 0.86 -30.37
C VAL A 332 -18.34 0.86 -29.02
N GLU A 333 -17.11 0.30 -28.91
CA GLU A 333 -16.29 0.34 -27.71
C GLU A 333 -15.83 1.78 -27.44
N MET A 334 -16.13 2.30 -26.25
CA MET A 334 -15.81 3.66 -25.87
C MET A 334 -14.88 3.74 -24.65
N ALA A 335 -14.85 2.67 -23.84
CA ALA A 335 -14.05 2.61 -22.65
C ALA A 335 -13.72 1.17 -22.26
N ARG A 336 -12.75 0.99 -21.37
CA ARG A 336 -12.45 -0.25 -20.66
C ARG A 336 -12.41 0.00 -19.17
N GLY A 337 -12.76 -1.01 -18.38
CA GLY A 337 -12.69 -0.88 -16.95
C GLY A 337 -12.66 -2.22 -16.21
N LEU A 338 -12.30 -2.14 -14.93
CA LEU A 338 -12.31 -3.28 -14.02
C LEU A 338 -13.61 -3.26 -13.22
N VAL A 339 -14.40 -4.33 -13.31
CA VAL A 339 -15.71 -4.42 -12.67
C VAL A 339 -15.61 -4.73 -11.18
N ASP A 340 -16.51 -4.17 -10.38
CA ASP A 340 -16.63 -4.44 -8.96
C ASP A 340 -17.66 -5.52 -8.61
N TYR A 341 -18.38 -6.03 -9.62
CA TYR A 341 -19.35 -7.12 -9.54
C TYR A 341 -19.15 -8.10 -10.70
N SER A 342 -19.49 -9.37 -10.50
CA SER A 342 -19.49 -10.40 -11.57
C SER A 342 -20.59 -10.14 -12.60
N ASN A 343 -20.54 -10.83 -13.75
CA ASN A 343 -21.55 -10.70 -14.78
C ASN A 343 -22.96 -11.10 -14.27
N ASP A 344 -23.05 -12.12 -13.41
CA ASP A 344 -24.33 -12.57 -12.87
C ASP A 344 -24.91 -11.56 -11.87
N GLU A 345 -24.05 -10.97 -11.02
CA GLU A 345 -24.44 -9.91 -10.09
C GLU A 345 -24.88 -8.65 -10.86
N ILE A 346 -24.11 -8.21 -11.87
CA ILE A 346 -24.46 -7.04 -12.67
C ILE A 346 -25.80 -7.28 -13.38
N THR A 347 -26.04 -8.48 -13.90
CA THR A 347 -27.30 -8.82 -14.58
C THR A 347 -28.50 -8.69 -13.63
N ARG A 348 -28.35 -8.97 -12.35
CA ARG A 348 -29.40 -8.83 -11.33
C ARG A 348 -29.67 -7.37 -10.94
N ILE A 349 -28.67 -6.51 -10.99
CA ILE A 349 -28.74 -5.10 -10.53
C ILE A 349 -28.80 -4.08 -11.66
N LEU A 350 -28.70 -4.49 -12.94
CA LEU A 350 -28.73 -3.57 -14.07
C LEU A 350 -30.06 -2.78 -14.09
N GLY A 351 -29.94 -1.48 -14.40
CA GLY A 351 -31.09 -0.57 -14.42
C GLY A 351 -31.57 -0.09 -13.04
N HIS A 352 -31.09 -0.70 -11.94
CA HIS A 352 -31.45 -0.32 -10.57
C HIS A 352 -30.60 0.84 -10.04
N ARG A 353 -31.09 1.49 -8.99
CA ARG A 353 -30.30 2.51 -8.27
C ARG A 353 -29.27 1.84 -7.33
N SER A 354 -28.13 2.52 -7.13
CA SER A 354 -27.08 1.99 -6.24
C SER A 354 -27.56 1.69 -4.81
N GLY A 355 -28.60 2.37 -4.31
CA GLY A 355 -29.20 2.10 -3.02
C GLY A 355 -29.96 0.77 -2.93
N GLU A 356 -30.33 0.17 -4.06
CA GLU A 356 -31.10 -1.09 -4.13
C GLU A 356 -30.21 -2.32 -4.22
N ILE A 357 -28.90 -2.15 -4.44
CA ILE A 357 -27.94 -3.26 -4.64
C ILE A 357 -28.00 -4.26 -3.48
N GLU A 358 -27.94 -3.77 -2.25
CA GLU A 358 -27.92 -4.62 -1.06
C GLU A 358 -29.21 -5.43 -0.91
N ALA A 359 -30.35 -4.83 -1.21
CA ALA A 359 -31.65 -5.52 -1.17
C ALA A 359 -31.75 -6.62 -2.23
N ILE A 360 -31.13 -6.44 -3.40
CA ILE A 360 -31.18 -7.38 -4.53
C ILE A 360 -30.17 -8.52 -4.37
N LEU A 361 -28.94 -8.20 -3.96
CA LEU A 361 -27.84 -9.18 -3.88
C LEU A 361 -27.70 -9.82 -2.49
N GLY A 362 -28.19 -9.18 -1.42
CA GLY A 362 -27.97 -9.54 -0.03
C GLY A 362 -26.68 -8.94 0.56
N TYR A 363 -25.90 -8.24 -0.26
CA TYR A 363 -24.66 -7.55 0.11
C TYR A 363 -24.33 -6.45 -0.92
N LYS A 364 -23.39 -5.56 -0.56
CA LYS A 364 -22.96 -4.46 -1.42
C LYS A 364 -21.45 -4.25 -1.30
N TYR A 365 -20.73 -4.25 -2.41
CA TYR A 365 -19.30 -3.96 -2.44
C TYR A 365 -19.00 -2.47 -2.61
N GLY A 366 -19.87 -1.77 -3.34
CA GLY A 366 -19.77 -0.36 -3.65
C GLY A 366 -21.00 0.11 -4.41
N ASP A 367 -21.11 1.41 -4.66
CA ASP A 367 -22.22 2.02 -5.42
C ASP A 367 -22.10 1.82 -6.93
N GLU A 368 -20.90 1.50 -7.40
CA GLU A 368 -20.54 1.49 -8.80
C GLU A 368 -20.34 0.07 -9.33
N ILE A 369 -20.66 -0.13 -10.60
CA ILE A 369 -20.23 -1.30 -11.39
C ILE A 369 -18.75 -1.20 -11.71
N ILE A 370 -18.28 0.01 -12.06
CA ILE A 370 -16.88 0.32 -12.32
C ILE A 370 -16.56 1.69 -11.72
N HIS A 371 -15.64 1.74 -10.79
CA HIS A 371 -15.15 3.00 -10.23
C HIS A 371 -14.35 3.78 -11.29
N ARG A 372 -14.47 5.12 -11.29
CA ARG A 372 -13.80 6.02 -12.24
C ARG A 372 -12.28 5.83 -12.35
N ASP A 373 -11.62 5.45 -11.23
CA ASP A 373 -10.18 5.21 -11.20
C ASP A 373 -9.78 3.88 -11.85
N ASN A 374 -10.77 2.99 -12.04
CA ASN A 374 -10.66 1.72 -12.72
C ASN A 374 -11.21 1.76 -14.15
N LEU A 375 -11.55 2.94 -14.67
CA LEU A 375 -12.16 3.15 -15.97
C LEU A 375 -11.28 4.03 -16.86
N VAL A 376 -11.13 3.64 -18.11
CA VAL A 376 -10.36 4.37 -19.13
C VAL A 376 -11.23 4.58 -20.36
N VAL A 377 -11.47 5.82 -20.71
CA VAL A 377 -12.10 6.22 -21.98
C VAL A 377 -11.03 6.11 -23.07
N LEU A 378 -11.38 5.49 -24.21
CA LEU A 378 -10.49 5.23 -25.35
C LEU A 378 -10.45 6.40 -26.33
#